data_2a84dd6e5fdffe294b72ece7c3bdaa31
#
_entry.id   2a84dd6e5fdffe294b72ece7c3bdaa31
#
_cell.length_a   1.000
_cell.length_b   1.000
_cell.length_c   1.000
_cell.angle_alpha   90.00
_cell.angle_beta   90.00
_cell.angle_gamma   90.00
#
_symmetry.space_group_name_H-M   'P 1'
#
loop_
_entity.id
_entity.type
_entity.pdbx_description
1 polymer ?
#
loop_
_entity_poly.entity_id
_entity_poly.type
_entity_poly.pdbx_seq_one_letter_code
_entity_poly.pdbx_strand_id
1 'polypeptide(L)'
;MGILNLTPDSFSDGGKWNNFETAIHRAMEIEEQGAHFLDIGAQSTRPGYVAVSEEEEWNRLKCVLKVIKNKVKIPVSVDTFYPEIARRAMEYGVDIINDITGCENSKMFEIACKYNCGIVINHNFGNLEIKSFFEKKLLESIQYGLRPQQICFDPGIGFNKTRNQDAHILKHLKEIKISQNALLVGASRKRIIGACCGNPPPQERMPGTIAAHTIAVLNGANIVRVHDVKEAVQALKVTNFINNTD
;
A
#
# COMPACT_ATOMS: atom_id res chain seq x y z
N MET A 1 4.57 -5.78 -2.50
CA MET A 1 4.34 -4.43 -3.05
C MET A 1 5.41 -3.52 -2.47
N GLY A 2 6.27 -2.96 -3.34
CA GLY A 2 7.34 -2.04 -2.93
C GLY A 2 6.85 -0.60 -2.91
N ILE A 3 7.28 0.18 -1.92
CA ILE A 3 6.86 1.57 -1.70
C ILE A 3 7.84 2.54 -2.36
N LEU A 4 7.32 3.43 -3.20
CA LEU A 4 8.04 4.57 -3.74
C LEU A 4 7.38 5.88 -3.26
N ASN A 5 8.00 6.54 -2.29
CA ASN A 5 7.52 7.82 -1.78
C ASN A 5 8.17 8.99 -2.52
N LEU A 6 7.35 9.88 -3.08
CA LEU A 6 7.77 11.12 -3.76
C LEU A 6 7.59 12.34 -2.84
N THR A 7 7.92 12.18 -1.55
CA THR A 7 7.84 13.28 -0.58
C THR A 7 9.16 14.07 -0.54
N PRO A 8 9.15 15.38 -0.23
CA PRO A 8 10.37 16.20 -0.14
C PRO A 8 11.45 15.60 0.75
N ASP A 9 11.05 14.99 1.89
CA ASP A 9 11.97 14.34 2.83
C ASP A 9 12.64 13.08 2.29
N SER A 10 12.06 12.48 1.24
CA SER A 10 12.62 11.25 0.64
C SER A 10 13.79 11.55 -0.30
N PHE A 11 14.01 12.83 -0.67
CA PHE A 11 14.98 13.24 -1.67
C PHE A 11 15.67 14.57 -1.30
N SER A 12 16.06 14.74 -0.02
CA SER A 12 16.46 16.01 0.58
C SER A 12 17.77 16.63 0.05
N ASP A 13 18.57 15.90 -0.74
CA ASP A 13 19.94 16.34 -1.08
C ASP A 13 20.16 16.81 -2.53
N GLY A 14 19.09 17.00 -3.32
CA GLY A 14 19.23 17.38 -4.73
C GLY A 14 18.09 18.21 -5.29
N GLY A 15 18.36 19.07 -6.27
CA GLY A 15 17.35 19.87 -6.97
C GLY A 15 16.28 19.02 -7.68
N LYS A 16 15.20 19.66 -8.19
CA LYS A 16 14.02 18.99 -8.76
C LYS A 16 14.31 17.89 -9.81
N TRP A 17 15.38 17.99 -10.57
CA TRP A 17 15.79 17.02 -11.58
C TRP A 17 16.45 15.77 -10.97
N ASN A 18 17.30 15.96 -9.96
CA ASN A 18 17.92 14.85 -9.24
C ASN A 18 16.87 13.99 -8.55
N ASN A 19 15.82 14.61 -8.02
CA ASN A 19 14.71 13.92 -7.37
C ASN A 19 13.93 13.01 -8.33
N PHE A 20 13.73 13.44 -9.57
CA PHE A 20 13.05 12.65 -10.59
C PHE A 20 13.87 11.41 -11.01
N GLU A 21 15.14 11.60 -11.38
CA GLU A 21 16.02 10.49 -11.79
C GLU A 21 16.21 9.48 -10.65
N THR A 22 16.38 9.95 -9.41
CA THR A 22 16.47 9.11 -8.22
C THR A 22 15.20 8.31 -8.01
N ALA A 23 14.02 8.90 -8.21
CA ALA A 23 12.74 8.19 -8.09
C ALA A 23 12.60 7.08 -9.15
N ILE A 24 12.98 7.35 -10.39
CA ILE A 24 12.95 6.34 -11.47
C ILE A 24 13.95 5.23 -11.19
N HIS A 25 15.18 5.57 -10.78
CA HIS A 25 16.17 4.56 -10.41
C HIS A 25 15.67 3.69 -9.26
N ARG A 26 15.10 4.29 -8.21
CA ARG A 26 14.53 3.55 -7.08
C ARG A 26 13.36 2.65 -7.50
N ALA A 27 12.52 3.08 -8.42
CA ALA A 27 11.45 2.24 -8.94
C ALA A 27 11.99 0.99 -9.67
N MET A 28 13.02 1.14 -10.49
CA MET A 28 13.68 0.02 -11.17
C MET A 28 14.37 -0.91 -10.17
N GLU A 29 15.05 -0.36 -9.17
CA GLU A 29 15.66 -1.14 -8.09
C GLU A 29 14.61 -1.96 -7.30
N ILE A 30 13.43 -1.39 -7.02
CA ILE A 30 12.31 -2.09 -6.35
C ILE A 30 11.89 -3.31 -7.19
N GLU A 31 11.79 -3.17 -8.50
CA GLU A 31 11.50 -4.29 -9.40
C GLU A 31 12.62 -5.33 -9.41
N GLU A 32 13.88 -4.92 -9.56
CA GLU A 32 15.06 -5.79 -9.53
C GLU A 32 15.20 -6.56 -8.21
N GLN A 33 14.80 -5.97 -7.09
CA GLN A 33 14.73 -6.61 -5.78
C GLN A 33 13.61 -7.66 -5.68
N GLY A 34 12.78 -7.80 -6.71
CA GLY A 34 11.73 -8.82 -6.82
C GLY A 34 10.37 -8.41 -6.31
N ALA A 35 10.05 -7.13 -6.25
CA ALA A 35 8.69 -6.68 -5.99
C ALA A 35 7.74 -7.14 -7.11
N HIS A 36 6.50 -7.51 -6.75
CA HIS A 36 5.46 -7.86 -7.71
C HIS A 36 4.57 -6.67 -8.08
N PHE A 37 4.59 -5.61 -7.28
CA PHE A 37 3.86 -4.37 -7.48
C PHE A 37 4.71 -3.19 -7.03
N LEU A 38 4.61 -2.07 -7.72
CA LEU A 38 5.19 -0.79 -7.31
C LEU A 38 4.07 0.15 -6.86
N ASP A 39 4.13 0.67 -5.63
CA ASP A 39 3.13 1.60 -5.11
C ASP A 39 3.73 3.00 -4.93
N ILE A 40 3.21 3.97 -5.68
CA ILE A 40 3.75 5.32 -5.79
C ILE A 40 2.84 6.29 -5.02
N GLY A 41 3.39 6.92 -3.98
CA GLY A 41 2.71 7.95 -3.21
C GLY A 41 3.49 9.26 -3.17
N ALA A 42 2.80 10.39 -3.26
CA ALA A 42 3.41 11.71 -3.21
C ALA A 42 3.01 12.51 -1.96
N GLN A 43 2.29 11.86 -1.06
CA GLN A 43 1.81 12.40 0.18
C GLN A 43 2.27 11.54 1.37
N SER A 44 2.67 12.18 2.47
CA SER A 44 2.91 11.43 3.71
C SER A 44 1.58 11.09 4.35
N THR A 45 1.38 9.83 4.69
CA THR A 45 0.18 9.33 5.41
C THR A 45 0.51 8.93 6.86
N ARG A 46 1.66 9.39 7.37
CA ARG A 46 2.07 9.17 8.77
C ARG A 46 1.15 9.91 9.73
N PRO A 47 0.89 9.38 10.93
CA PRO A 47 0.08 10.09 11.92
C PRO A 47 0.58 11.51 12.18
N GLY A 48 -0.33 12.49 12.10
CA GLY A 48 0.00 13.90 12.24
C GLY A 48 0.48 14.59 10.95
N TYR A 49 0.39 13.92 9.79
CA TYR A 49 0.69 14.57 8.52
C TYR A 49 -0.32 15.69 8.20
N VAL A 50 0.18 16.69 7.48
CA VAL A 50 -0.67 17.70 6.85
C VAL A 50 -0.87 17.28 5.40
N ALA A 51 -2.13 17.09 5.02
CA ALA A 51 -2.46 16.75 3.64
C ALA A 51 -2.01 17.88 2.71
N VAL A 52 -1.32 17.52 1.64
CA VAL A 52 -1.00 18.47 0.57
C VAL A 52 -2.23 18.68 -0.32
N SER A 53 -2.28 19.81 -1.03
CA SER A 53 -3.35 20.04 -1.99
C SER A 53 -3.30 19.01 -3.13
N GLU A 54 -4.45 18.77 -3.78
CA GLU A 54 -4.54 17.90 -4.95
C GLU A 54 -3.56 18.35 -6.06
N GLU A 55 -3.43 19.65 -6.28
CA GLU A 55 -2.52 20.21 -7.28
C GLU A 55 -1.05 19.93 -6.93
N GLU A 56 -0.66 20.08 -5.67
CA GLU A 56 0.69 19.78 -5.21
C GLU A 56 1.01 18.29 -5.33
N GLU A 57 0.09 17.41 -4.92
CA GLU A 57 0.26 15.97 -5.08
C GLU A 57 0.42 15.60 -6.55
N TRP A 58 -0.43 16.14 -7.43
CA TRP A 58 -0.32 15.91 -8.86
C TRP A 58 1.02 16.40 -9.43
N ASN A 59 1.48 17.57 -9.01
CA ASN A 59 2.76 18.12 -9.45
C ASN A 59 3.96 17.23 -9.09
N ARG A 60 3.89 16.51 -7.96
CA ARG A 60 4.90 15.52 -7.57
C ARG A 60 4.81 14.23 -8.39
N LEU A 61 3.60 13.75 -8.69
CA LEU A 61 3.35 12.47 -9.36
C LEU A 61 3.59 12.54 -10.87
N LYS A 62 3.11 13.60 -11.54
CA LYS A 62 2.97 13.64 -13.01
C LYS A 62 4.24 13.31 -13.79
N CYS A 63 5.41 13.79 -13.32
CA CYS A 63 6.68 13.57 -14.02
C CYS A 63 7.10 12.10 -13.98
N VAL A 64 6.91 11.44 -12.82
CA VAL A 64 7.24 10.03 -12.63
C VAL A 64 6.25 9.16 -13.40
N LEU A 65 4.94 9.40 -13.28
CA LEU A 65 3.90 8.62 -13.96
C LEU A 65 4.03 8.63 -15.48
N LYS A 66 4.47 9.75 -16.07
CA LYS A 66 4.72 9.85 -17.52
C LYS A 66 5.66 8.80 -18.08
N VAL A 67 6.63 8.36 -17.31
CA VAL A 67 7.71 7.50 -17.80
C VAL A 67 7.76 6.14 -17.12
N ILE A 68 7.15 6.00 -15.95
CA ILE A 68 7.33 4.81 -15.11
C ILE A 68 6.91 3.51 -15.82
N LYS A 69 5.80 3.53 -16.55
CA LYS A 69 5.31 2.36 -17.28
C LYS A 69 6.25 1.87 -18.38
N ASN A 70 7.15 2.74 -18.85
CA ASN A 70 8.19 2.37 -19.81
C ASN A 70 9.49 1.93 -19.12
N LYS A 71 9.58 2.05 -17.79
CA LYS A 71 10.78 1.74 -17.00
C LYS A 71 10.64 0.48 -16.16
N VAL A 72 9.43 0.15 -15.73
CA VAL A 72 9.13 -1.06 -14.97
C VAL A 72 8.09 -1.90 -15.69
N LYS A 73 8.17 -3.23 -15.51
CA LYS A 73 7.24 -4.21 -16.11
C LYS A 73 6.15 -4.65 -15.11
N ILE A 74 6.43 -4.50 -13.81
CA ILE A 74 5.46 -4.85 -12.75
C ILE A 74 4.30 -3.86 -12.74
N PRO A 75 3.09 -4.28 -12.31
CA PRO A 75 1.95 -3.41 -12.15
C PRO A 75 2.26 -2.25 -11.19
N VAL A 76 1.78 -1.06 -11.57
CA VAL A 76 1.97 0.19 -10.83
C VAL A 76 0.68 0.57 -10.12
N SER A 77 0.79 0.90 -8.85
CA SER A 77 -0.26 1.44 -7.98
C SER A 77 -0.01 2.91 -7.71
N VAL A 78 -1.07 3.70 -7.60
CA VAL A 78 -1.02 5.08 -7.10
C VAL A 78 -1.69 5.16 -5.73
N ASP A 79 -0.93 5.61 -4.72
CA ASP A 79 -1.40 5.85 -3.35
C ASP A 79 -1.96 7.27 -3.28
N THR A 80 -3.28 7.41 -3.39
CA THR A 80 -4.00 8.68 -3.36
C THR A 80 -5.45 8.51 -2.91
N PHE A 81 -5.99 9.53 -2.27
CA PHE A 81 -7.42 9.62 -1.94
C PHE A 81 -8.15 10.72 -2.74
N TYR A 82 -7.48 11.37 -3.67
CA TYR A 82 -8.09 12.34 -4.59
C TYR A 82 -8.57 11.65 -5.87
N PRO A 83 -9.88 11.63 -6.15
CA PRO A 83 -10.41 10.98 -7.35
C PRO A 83 -9.82 11.54 -8.66
N GLU A 84 -9.59 12.85 -8.72
CA GLU A 84 -9.03 13.46 -9.92
C GLU A 84 -7.57 13.02 -10.17
N ILE A 85 -6.77 12.83 -9.11
CA ILE A 85 -5.42 12.26 -9.23
C ILE A 85 -5.49 10.82 -9.69
N ALA A 86 -6.37 10.00 -9.09
CA ALA A 86 -6.58 8.62 -9.51
C ALA A 86 -6.96 8.57 -11.00
N ARG A 87 -7.91 9.40 -11.45
CA ARG A 87 -8.32 9.48 -12.85
C ARG A 87 -7.16 9.81 -13.79
N ARG A 88 -6.38 10.85 -13.46
CA ARG A 88 -5.20 11.24 -14.24
C ARG A 88 -4.13 10.17 -14.26
N ALA A 89 -3.89 9.50 -13.15
CA ALA A 89 -2.93 8.41 -13.07
C ALA A 89 -3.31 7.25 -13.99
N MET A 90 -4.60 6.90 -14.07
CA MET A 90 -5.09 5.89 -15.00
C MET A 90 -4.82 6.26 -16.47
N GLU A 91 -4.85 7.53 -16.83
CA GLU A 91 -4.51 8.01 -18.19
C GLU A 91 -3.04 7.80 -18.55
N TYR A 92 -2.16 7.69 -17.55
CA TYR A 92 -0.77 7.30 -17.73
C TYR A 92 -0.51 5.79 -17.63
N GLY A 93 -1.59 4.97 -17.58
CA GLY A 93 -1.50 3.51 -17.58
C GLY A 93 -1.19 2.89 -16.22
N VAL A 94 -1.50 3.57 -15.12
CA VAL A 94 -1.44 2.97 -13.77
C VAL A 94 -2.48 1.84 -13.68
N ASP A 95 -2.17 0.78 -12.95
CA ASP A 95 -2.95 -0.46 -12.93
C ASP A 95 -3.85 -0.58 -11.69
N ILE A 96 -3.50 0.13 -10.59
CA ILE A 96 -4.14 -0.02 -9.28
C ILE A 96 -4.30 1.34 -8.60
N ILE A 97 -5.45 1.57 -7.97
CA ILE A 97 -5.68 2.69 -7.05
C ILE A 97 -5.51 2.15 -5.63
N ASN A 98 -4.71 2.82 -4.80
CA ASN A 98 -4.56 2.51 -3.39
C ASN A 98 -5.11 3.68 -2.57
N ASP A 99 -6.32 3.51 -2.01
CA ASP A 99 -7.03 4.56 -1.28
C ASP A 99 -7.05 4.28 0.22
N ILE A 100 -6.28 5.07 0.95
CA ILE A 100 -6.15 4.98 2.41
C ILE A 100 -7.39 5.45 3.18
N THR A 101 -8.33 6.14 2.53
CA THR A 101 -9.59 6.59 3.16
C THR A 101 -10.68 5.53 3.12
N GLY A 102 -10.42 4.40 2.46
CA GLY A 102 -11.41 3.33 2.31
C GLY A 102 -12.50 3.65 1.31
N CYS A 103 -12.17 4.42 0.30
CA CYS A 103 -13.11 4.87 -0.73
C CYS A 103 -14.32 5.61 -0.10
N GLU A 104 -14.05 6.57 0.81
CA GLU A 104 -15.09 7.46 1.32
C GLU A 104 -15.74 8.25 0.18
N ASN A 105 -14.94 8.63 -0.83
CA ASN A 105 -15.45 9.21 -2.06
C ASN A 105 -15.73 8.10 -3.08
N SER A 106 -17.01 7.83 -3.32
CA SER A 106 -17.45 6.77 -4.24
C SER A 106 -17.00 6.95 -5.70
N LYS A 107 -16.57 8.15 -6.11
CA LYS A 107 -15.95 8.38 -7.43
C LYS A 107 -14.72 7.50 -7.66
N MET A 108 -14.05 7.01 -6.59
CA MET A 108 -12.97 6.03 -6.72
C MET A 108 -13.45 4.74 -7.37
N PHE A 109 -14.65 4.25 -7.03
CA PHE A 109 -15.25 3.07 -7.66
C PHE A 109 -15.62 3.31 -9.13
N GLU A 110 -16.18 4.49 -9.44
CA GLU A 110 -16.50 4.87 -10.82
C GLU A 110 -15.23 4.87 -11.69
N ILE A 111 -14.13 5.42 -11.18
CA ILE A 111 -12.84 5.46 -11.87
C ILE A 111 -12.29 4.04 -12.04
N ALA A 112 -12.27 3.23 -10.97
CA ALA A 112 -11.78 1.87 -11.03
C ALA A 112 -12.58 1.00 -12.01
N CYS A 113 -13.90 1.17 -12.06
CA CYS A 113 -14.77 0.51 -13.04
C CYS A 113 -14.48 0.99 -14.47
N LYS A 114 -14.45 2.31 -14.70
CA LYS A 114 -14.23 2.92 -16.02
C LYS A 114 -12.90 2.47 -16.65
N TYR A 115 -11.83 2.43 -15.87
CA TYR A 115 -10.50 2.04 -16.35
C TYR A 115 -10.19 0.56 -16.18
N ASN A 116 -11.14 -0.23 -15.65
CA ASN A 116 -11.00 -1.67 -15.39
C ASN A 116 -9.73 -1.98 -14.58
N CYS A 117 -9.38 -1.15 -13.60
CA CYS A 117 -8.18 -1.29 -12.76
C CYS A 117 -8.47 -1.99 -11.43
N GLY A 118 -7.41 -2.39 -10.72
CA GLY A 118 -7.50 -2.86 -9.33
C GLY A 118 -7.71 -1.70 -8.35
N ILE A 119 -8.30 -2.00 -7.20
CA ILE A 119 -8.45 -1.03 -6.12
C ILE A 119 -8.14 -1.64 -4.75
N VAL A 120 -7.34 -0.94 -3.95
CA VAL A 120 -7.08 -1.27 -2.54
C VAL A 120 -7.92 -0.37 -1.66
N ILE A 121 -8.73 -0.98 -0.79
CA ILE A 121 -9.66 -0.31 0.12
C ILE A 121 -9.15 -0.49 1.55
N ASN A 122 -8.70 0.61 2.15
CA ASN A 122 -8.11 0.60 3.50
C ASN A 122 -9.16 0.86 4.59
N HIS A 123 -9.11 0.10 5.68
CA HIS A 123 -9.90 0.37 6.88
C HIS A 123 -9.20 1.40 7.78
N ASN A 124 -9.56 2.67 7.61
CA ASN A 124 -8.94 3.81 8.31
C ASN A 124 -9.71 4.26 9.56
N PHE A 125 -10.29 3.35 10.32
CA PHE A 125 -11.08 3.68 11.52
C PHE A 125 -10.45 3.09 12.79
N GLY A 126 -10.74 3.70 13.94
CA GLY A 126 -10.22 3.29 15.24
C GLY A 126 -10.97 2.11 15.88
N ASN A 127 -12.02 1.58 15.24
CA ASN A 127 -12.74 0.40 15.69
C ASN A 127 -12.20 -0.90 15.07
N LEU A 128 -12.70 -2.04 15.53
CA LEU A 128 -12.34 -3.38 15.02
C LEU A 128 -13.44 -4.01 14.16
N GLU A 129 -14.40 -3.22 13.67
CA GLU A 129 -15.46 -3.69 12.78
C GLU A 129 -14.98 -3.87 11.32
N ILE A 130 -13.75 -4.39 11.17
CA ILE A 130 -13.05 -4.47 9.89
C ILE A 130 -13.79 -5.37 8.91
N LYS A 131 -14.27 -6.54 9.36
CA LYS A 131 -14.95 -7.50 8.48
C LYS A 131 -16.24 -6.94 7.92
N SER A 132 -17.08 -6.36 8.78
CA SER A 132 -18.35 -5.74 8.35
C SER A 132 -18.12 -4.54 7.42
N PHE A 133 -17.05 -3.77 7.67
CA PHE A 133 -16.63 -2.72 6.76
C PHE A 133 -16.24 -3.29 5.38
N PHE A 134 -15.43 -4.33 5.33
CA PHE A 134 -15.03 -4.96 4.08
C PHE A 134 -16.23 -5.53 3.32
N GLU A 135 -17.14 -6.24 4.00
CA GLU A 135 -18.37 -6.75 3.41
C GLU A 135 -19.24 -5.65 2.82
N LYS A 136 -19.42 -4.54 3.56
CA LYS A 136 -20.14 -3.36 3.07
C LYS A 136 -19.47 -2.76 1.84
N LYS A 137 -18.15 -2.56 1.87
CA LYS A 137 -17.39 -1.97 0.76
C LYS A 137 -17.35 -2.89 -0.47
N LEU A 138 -17.35 -4.20 -0.28
CA LEU A 138 -17.48 -5.16 -1.37
C LEU A 138 -18.83 -5.00 -2.08
N LEU A 139 -19.92 -4.98 -1.32
CA LEU A 139 -21.27 -4.80 -1.89
C LEU A 139 -21.40 -3.45 -2.61
N GLU A 140 -20.92 -2.38 -1.99
CA GLU A 140 -20.91 -1.05 -2.59
C GLU A 140 -20.14 -1.05 -3.92
N SER A 141 -18.92 -1.55 -3.96
CA SER A 141 -18.09 -1.57 -5.16
C SER A 141 -18.70 -2.40 -6.31
N ILE A 142 -19.38 -3.51 -5.99
CA ILE A 142 -20.10 -4.32 -6.97
C ILE A 142 -21.27 -3.52 -7.59
N GLN A 143 -21.96 -2.68 -6.82
CA GLN A 143 -23.02 -1.80 -7.35
C GLN A 143 -22.49 -0.79 -8.37
N TYR A 144 -21.22 -0.38 -8.25
CA TYR A 144 -20.52 0.44 -9.25
C TYR A 144 -19.97 -0.35 -10.44
N GLY A 145 -20.18 -1.68 -10.49
CA GLY A 145 -19.78 -2.54 -11.61
C GLY A 145 -18.39 -3.17 -11.47
N LEU A 146 -17.73 -3.05 -10.32
CA LEU A 146 -16.46 -3.71 -10.06
C LEU A 146 -16.65 -5.21 -9.83
N ARG A 147 -15.72 -6.00 -10.33
CA ARG A 147 -15.67 -7.44 -10.05
C ARG A 147 -14.93 -7.68 -8.74
N PRO A 148 -15.33 -8.67 -7.92
CA PRO A 148 -14.64 -8.99 -6.66
C PRO A 148 -13.12 -9.14 -6.80
N GLN A 149 -12.63 -9.67 -7.93
CA GLN A 149 -11.21 -9.90 -8.20
C GLN A 149 -10.39 -8.61 -8.40
N GLN A 150 -11.05 -7.48 -8.63
CA GLN A 150 -10.38 -6.16 -8.72
C GLN A 150 -10.16 -5.52 -7.35
N ILE A 151 -10.75 -6.09 -6.29
CA ILE A 151 -10.78 -5.48 -4.97
C ILE A 151 -9.79 -6.18 -4.04
N CYS A 152 -8.91 -5.41 -3.45
CA CYS A 152 -8.01 -5.81 -2.38
C CYS A 152 -8.36 -5.02 -1.12
N PHE A 153 -8.38 -5.66 0.03
CA PHE A 153 -8.63 -5.00 1.31
C PHE A 153 -7.33 -4.82 2.11
N ASP A 154 -7.21 -3.69 2.82
CA ASP A 154 -6.14 -3.44 3.80
C ASP A 154 -6.77 -3.15 5.17
N PRO A 155 -6.46 -3.91 6.23
CA PRO A 155 -7.00 -3.68 7.57
C PRO A 155 -6.48 -2.41 8.22
N GLY A 156 -5.57 -1.67 7.59
CA GLY A 156 -5.10 -0.37 8.03
C GLY A 156 -4.26 -0.40 9.30
N ILE A 157 -3.25 -1.27 9.36
CA ILE A 157 -2.30 -1.31 10.48
C ILE A 157 -1.67 0.07 10.69
N GLY A 158 -1.77 0.61 11.90
CA GLY A 158 -1.23 1.92 12.29
C GLY A 158 -2.08 3.13 11.89
N PHE A 159 -3.25 2.94 11.24
CA PHE A 159 -4.21 4.00 10.94
C PHE A 159 -5.29 4.07 12.03
N ASN A 160 -5.33 5.18 12.77
CA ASN A 160 -6.31 5.46 13.83
C ASN A 160 -6.54 4.30 14.85
N LYS A 161 -5.56 3.41 15.00
CA LYS A 161 -5.60 2.23 15.85
C LYS A 161 -4.57 2.31 16.98
N THR A 162 -4.88 1.71 18.10
CA THR A 162 -3.91 1.47 19.18
C THR A 162 -2.97 0.33 18.78
N ARG A 163 -1.82 0.25 19.45
CA ARG A 163 -0.84 -0.83 19.22
C ARG A 163 -1.40 -2.22 19.51
N ASN A 164 -2.24 -2.33 20.52
CA ASN A 164 -2.91 -3.59 20.85
C ASN A 164 -3.92 -4.00 19.78
N GLN A 165 -4.63 -3.05 19.20
CA GLN A 165 -5.51 -3.29 18.07
C GLN A 165 -4.72 -3.74 16.83
N ASP A 166 -3.60 -3.08 16.52
CA ASP A 166 -2.72 -3.49 15.41
C ASP A 166 -2.19 -4.92 15.61
N ALA A 167 -1.75 -5.27 16.84
CA ALA A 167 -1.30 -6.61 17.16
C ALA A 167 -2.43 -7.65 17.07
N HIS A 168 -3.61 -7.30 17.58
CA HIS A 168 -4.81 -8.14 17.48
C HIS A 168 -5.17 -8.44 16.03
N ILE A 169 -5.19 -7.42 15.17
CA ILE A 169 -5.48 -7.56 13.74
C ILE A 169 -4.47 -8.51 13.08
N LEU A 170 -3.16 -8.30 13.28
CA LEU A 170 -2.12 -9.15 12.70
C LEU A 170 -2.25 -10.62 13.12
N LYS A 171 -2.69 -10.87 14.35
CA LYS A 171 -2.94 -12.22 14.89
C LYS A 171 -4.18 -12.88 14.27
N HIS A 172 -5.22 -12.09 13.95
CA HIS A 172 -6.56 -12.58 13.58
C HIS A 172 -6.95 -12.26 12.13
N LEU A 173 -5.98 -12.10 11.22
CA LEU A 173 -6.24 -11.73 9.82
C LEU A 173 -7.19 -12.70 9.09
N LYS A 174 -7.13 -13.99 9.40
CA LYS A 174 -8.02 -15.01 8.82
C LYS A 174 -9.50 -14.75 9.11
N GLU A 175 -9.81 -14.15 10.27
CA GLU A 175 -11.18 -13.89 10.71
C GLU A 175 -11.82 -12.71 9.97
N ILE A 176 -10.99 -11.74 9.56
CA ILE A 176 -11.44 -10.53 8.83
C ILE A 176 -11.36 -10.67 7.32
N LYS A 177 -10.72 -11.71 6.82
CA LYS A 177 -10.55 -11.93 5.38
C LYS A 177 -11.88 -12.26 4.70
N ILE A 178 -12.14 -11.60 3.59
CA ILE A 178 -13.23 -11.96 2.66
C ILE A 178 -12.66 -12.98 1.67
N SER A 179 -13.29 -14.16 1.57
CA SER A 179 -12.74 -15.36 0.95
C SER A 179 -12.23 -15.19 -0.49
N GLN A 180 -12.87 -14.34 -1.28
CA GLN A 180 -12.53 -14.12 -2.70
C GLN A 180 -11.61 -12.94 -2.96
N ASN A 181 -11.29 -12.14 -1.93
CA ASN A 181 -10.54 -10.92 -2.07
C ASN A 181 -9.12 -11.06 -1.51
N ALA A 182 -8.16 -10.40 -2.16
CA ALA A 182 -6.83 -10.29 -1.62
C ALA A 182 -6.83 -9.42 -0.34
N LEU A 183 -5.95 -9.77 0.60
CA LEU A 183 -5.69 -9.00 1.81
C LEU A 183 -4.27 -8.45 1.77
N LEU A 184 -4.15 -7.13 1.77
CA LEU A 184 -2.89 -6.42 1.84
C LEU A 184 -2.60 -6.02 3.30
N VAL A 185 -1.34 -6.13 3.72
CA VAL A 185 -0.88 -5.68 5.04
C VAL A 185 0.34 -4.78 4.90
N GLY A 186 0.23 -3.56 5.38
CA GLY A 186 1.30 -2.57 5.43
C GLY A 186 1.77 -2.30 6.86
N ALA A 187 2.64 -3.15 7.42
CA ALA A 187 3.22 -2.94 8.76
C ALA A 187 4.65 -2.34 8.73
N SER A 188 5.23 -2.14 7.54
CA SER A 188 6.62 -1.76 7.35
C SER A 188 7.00 -0.46 8.09
N ARG A 189 7.98 -0.58 8.98
CA ARG A 189 8.55 0.52 9.78
C ARG A 189 7.56 1.26 10.69
N LYS A 190 6.34 0.70 10.88
CA LYS A 190 5.25 1.34 11.64
C LYS A 190 5.47 1.32 13.16
N ARG A 191 4.66 2.11 13.87
CA ARG A 191 4.75 2.33 15.32
C ARG A 191 4.58 1.06 16.16
N ILE A 192 3.82 0.08 15.66
CA ILE A 192 3.66 -1.20 16.36
C ILE A 192 5.01 -1.89 16.57
N ILE A 193 5.88 -1.87 15.54
CA ILE A 193 7.23 -2.44 15.63
C ILE A 193 8.09 -1.65 16.59
N GLY A 194 8.08 -0.32 16.47
CA GLY A 194 8.83 0.55 17.39
C GLY A 194 8.48 0.28 18.86
N ALA A 195 7.19 0.14 19.15
CA ALA A 195 6.71 -0.08 20.51
C ALA A 195 7.22 -1.39 21.15
N CYS A 196 7.37 -2.44 20.34
CA CYS A 196 7.87 -3.75 20.84
C CYS A 196 9.40 -3.78 20.99
N CYS A 197 10.12 -2.83 20.36
CA CYS A 197 11.57 -2.88 20.21
C CYS A 197 12.29 -1.66 20.84
N GLY A 198 11.69 -0.99 21.82
CA GLY A 198 12.34 0.17 22.47
C GLY A 198 12.29 1.46 21.65
N ASN A 199 11.36 1.55 20.68
CA ASN A 199 11.15 2.70 19.79
C ASN A 199 12.37 3.13 18.95
N PRO A 200 13.08 2.22 18.28
CA PRO A 200 14.16 2.62 17.37
C PRO A 200 13.61 3.51 16.24
N PRO A 201 14.46 4.32 15.60
CA PRO A 201 14.06 5.10 14.43
C PRO A 201 13.52 4.18 13.32
N PRO A 202 12.61 4.69 12.45
CA PRO A 202 11.94 3.85 11.44
C PRO A 202 12.89 3.03 10.55
N GLN A 203 14.07 3.55 10.24
CA GLN A 203 15.09 2.90 9.41
C GLN A 203 15.66 1.63 10.06
N GLU A 204 15.67 1.57 11.37
CA GLU A 204 16.19 0.41 12.15
C GLU A 204 15.12 -0.65 12.45
N ARG A 205 13.86 -0.46 11.98
CA ARG A 205 12.73 -1.35 12.24
C ARG A 205 12.61 -2.51 11.24
N MET A 206 13.59 -2.71 10.38
CA MET A 206 13.52 -3.75 9.34
C MET A 206 13.36 -5.16 9.92
N PRO A 207 14.11 -5.63 10.95
CA PRO A 207 13.92 -6.97 11.51
C PRO A 207 12.51 -7.19 12.06
N GLY A 208 11.97 -6.21 12.79
CA GLY A 208 10.60 -6.26 13.29
C GLY A 208 9.54 -6.20 12.18
N THR A 209 9.83 -5.49 11.09
CA THR A 209 8.99 -5.48 9.87
C THR A 209 8.89 -6.89 9.28
N ILE A 210 10.01 -7.57 9.13
CA ILE A 210 10.05 -8.95 8.62
C ILE A 210 9.21 -9.87 9.49
N ALA A 211 9.41 -9.84 10.82
CA ALA A 211 8.64 -10.65 11.76
C ALA A 211 7.12 -10.40 11.64
N ALA A 212 6.69 -9.13 11.63
CA ALA A 212 5.29 -8.76 11.51
C ALA A 212 4.67 -9.23 10.17
N HIS A 213 5.39 -9.10 9.06
CA HIS A 213 4.92 -9.53 7.75
C HIS A 213 4.91 -11.06 7.59
N THR A 214 5.87 -11.77 8.17
CA THR A 214 5.85 -13.25 8.23
C THR A 214 4.59 -13.73 8.96
N ILE A 215 4.30 -13.16 10.14
CA ILE A 215 3.08 -13.46 10.89
C ILE A 215 1.83 -13.14 10.06
N ALA A 216 1.82 -11.99 9.38
CA ALA A 216 0.69 -11.60 8.55
C ALA A 216 0.44 -12.61 7.43
N VAL A 217 1.46 -13.07 6.73
CA VAL A 217 1.33 -14.07 5.65
C VAL A 217 0.85 -15.41 6.17
N LEU A 218 1.40 -15.91 7.28
CA LEU A 218 0.93 -17.14 7.94
C LEU A 218 -0.54 -17.03 8.40
N ASN A 219 -1.00 -15.83 8.70
CA ASN A 219 -2.37 -15.53 9.08
C ASN A 219 -3.27 -15.11 7.90
N GLY A 220 -2.82 -15.27 6.64
CA GLY A 220 -3.68 -15.16 5.47
C GLY A 220 -3.55 -13.88 4.65
N ALA A 221 -2.57 -13.00 4.93
CA ALA A 221 -2.24 -11.89 4.04
C ALA A 221 -1.73 -12.43 2.69
N ASN A 222 -2.19 -11.82 1.60
CA ASN A 222 -1.77 -12.15 0.24
C ASN A 222 -0.67 -11.21 -0.26
N ILE A 223 -0.68 -9.95 0.21
CA ILE A 223 0.24 -8.91 -0.20
C ILE A 223 0.79 -8.24 1.05
N VAL A 224 2.11 -8.01 1.09
CA VAL A 224 2.73 -7.12 2.06
C VAL A 224 3.27 -5.87 1.38
N ARG A 225 3.04 -4.69 1.97
CA ARG A 225 3.50 -3.39 1.46
C ARG A 225 4.71 -2.93 2.26
N VAL A 226 5.87 -2.79 1.59
CA VAL A 226 7.18 -2.70 2.23
C VAL A 226 8.10 -1.63 1.67
N HIS A 227 8.97 -1.07 2.52
CA HIS A 227 10.10 -0.22 2.12
C HIS A 227 11.35 -1.05 1.74
N ASP A 228 11.61 -2.13 2.51
CA ASP A 228 12.80 -2.98 2.42
C ASP A 228 12.43 -4.23 1.58
N VAL A 229 12.43 -4.05 0.24
CA VAL A 229 11.87 -5.04 -0.70
C VAL A 229 12.71 -6.31 -0.72
N LYS A 230 14.03 -6.20 -0.85
CA LYS A 230 14.96 -7.35 -0.97
C LYS A 230 14.84 -8.30 0.21
N GLU A 231 14.84 -7.75 1.42
CA GLU A 231 14.74 -8.49 2.68
C GLU A 231 13.35 -9.13 2.83
N ALA A 232 12.29 -8.38 2.48
CA ALA A 232 10.94 -8.89 2.50
C ALA A 232 10.74 -10.05 1.51
N VAL A 233 11.24 -9.94 0.29
CA VAL A 233 11.16 -11.00 -0.74
C VAL A 233 11.88 -12.26 -0.26
N GLN A 234 13.10 -12.12 0.30
CA GLN A 234 13.84 -13.25 0.84
C GLN A 234 13.06 -13.96 1.97
N ALA A 235 12.57 -13.18 2.95
CA ALA A 235 11.82 -13.73 4.07
C ALA A 235 10.55 -14.45 3.62
N LEU A 236 9.80 -13.86 2.68
CA LEU A 236 8.55 -14.45 2.19
C LEU A 236 8.78 -15.71 1.34
N LYS A 237 9.87 -15.79 0.57
CA LYS A 237 10.25 -17.02 -0.13
C LYS A 237 10.50 -18.15 0.86
N VAL A 238 11.23 -17.90 1.95
CA VAL A 238 11.47 -18.88 3.02
C VAL A 238 10.16 -19.26 3.72
N THR A 239 9.35 -18.26 4.09
CA THR A 239 8.04 -18.49 4.73
C THR A 239 7.14 -19.38 3.88
N ASN A 240 7.01 -19.06 2.59
CA ASN A 240 6.18 -19.84 1.69
C ASN A 240 6.72 -21.26 1.46
N PHE A 241 8.04 -21.41 1.35
CA PHE A 241 8.65 -22.72 1.22
C PHE A 241 8.32 -23.60 2.42
N ILE A 242 8.55 -23.12 3.65
CA ILE A 242 8.27 -23.87 4.87
C ILE A 242 6.78 -24.17 5.02
N ASN A 243 5.91 -23.18 4.75
CA ASN A 243 4.46 -23.33 4.94
C ASN A 243 3.80 -24.30 3.92
N ASN A 244 4.45 -24.56 2.79
CA ASN A 244 3.95 -25.45 1.73
C ASN A 244 4.73 -26.79 1.65
N THR A 245 5.61 -27.05 2.59
CA THR A 245 6.30 -28.35 2.72
C THR A 245 5.44 -29.28 3.55
N ASP A 246 5.12 -30.48 2.99
CA ASP A 246 4.39 -31.56 3.64
C ASP A 246 5.21 -32.23 4.77
#